data_17a00641421069e71dc079d346243164
#
_entry.id   17a00641421069e71dc079d346243164
#
_cell.length_a   1.000
_cell.length_b   1.000
_cell.length_c   1.000
_cell.angle_alpha   90.00
_cell.angle_beta   90.00
_cell.angle_gamma   90.00
#
_symmetry.space_group_name_H-M   'P 1'
#
loop_
_entity.id
_entity.type
_entity.pdbx_description
1 polymer ?
#
loop_
_entity_poly.entity_id
_entity_poly.type
_entity_poly.pdbx_seq_one_letter_code
_entity_poly.pdbx_strand_id
1 'polypeptide(L)'
;YGVITTTQTLMYSSNIGVSRLIDQNYHDQPEKYVQGLYKLGIATPLKLDIPGAGKPYIRMPNKDNWSKTALAWMSIGYETQVPPINTLAFYNAIANNGVMVKPRFVKSIVKDGQVVENIPTEVLNPAIASPKTIQDIQIILEKVVSEGLGKKAGSKQFHVSGKTGTAQVSQGKGGYKTGTMHYLVSFCGYFPSEAPKYSCIVAIQKSGLPASGGLMAGSVFGKIAERVFAKHLAQNLTEAKDSTSILIPDVKHGDISEAHYVLNKIDINSSGISEQSADGKPVWGSVTCNPDNVLFSKKEINNKLVPNVVGMGAKDAVYLLESIGLKARVTGVGKVKSQSITAGNTVRKGQTIQLRLN
;
A
#
# COMPACT_ATOMS: atom_id res chain seq x y z
N TYR A 1 -24.94 -12.89 -2.32
CA TYR A 1 -24.81 -12.57 -3.73
C TYR A 1 -25.69 -13.54 -4.55
N GLY A 2 -26.43 -13.08 -5.52
CA GLY A 2 -27.14 -13.92 -6.48
C GLY A 2 -26.19 -14.63 -7.45
N VAL A 3 -26.54 -14.68 -8.74
CA VAL A 3 -25.64 -15.20 -9.78
C VAL A 3 -24.50 -14.20 -10.00
N ILE A 4 -23.26 -14.66 -9.86
CA ILE A 4 -22.06 -13.87 -10.07
C ILE A 4 -21.08 -14.59 -11.00
N THR A 5 -20.28 -13.83 -11.74
CA THR A 5 -19.24 -14.37 -12.63
C THR A 5 -18.01 -14.86 -11.82
N THR A 6 -17.12 -15.62 -12.47
CA THR A 6 -15.83 -16.03 -11.87
C THR A 6 -15.00 -14.82 -11.44
N THR A 7 -14.97 -13.75 -12.27
CA THR A 7 -14.32 -12.48 -11.92
C THR A 7 -14.90 -11.89 -10.64
N GLN A 8 -16.23 -11.76 -10.57
CA GLN A 8 -16.91 -11.24 -9.38
C GLN A 8 -16.71 -12.12 -8.14
N THR A 9 -16.60 -13.45 -8.33
CA THR A 9 -16.28 -14.38 -7.24
C THR A 9 -14.96 -14.02 -6.57
N LEU A 10 -13.93 -13.66 -7.34
CA LEU A 10 -12.64 -13.23 -6.80
C LEU A 10 -12.69 -11.78 -6.29
N MET A 11 -13.36 -10.86 -6.98
CA MET A 11 -13.52 -9.45 -6.55
C MET A 11 -14.19 -9.34 -5.18
N TYR A 12 -15.25 -10.10 -4.96
CA TYR A 12 -16.00 -10.12 -3.70
C TYR A 12 -15.49 -11.15 -2.69
N SER A 13 -14.43 -11.88 -3.05
CA SER A 13 -13.87 -12.96 -2.20
C SER A 13 -14.95 -13.93 -1.71
N SER A 14 -15.82 -14.36 -2.64
CA SER A 14 -16.92 -15.27 -2.32
C SER A 14 -16.41 -16.69 -2.06
N ASN A 15 -16.34 -17.10 -0.80
CA ASN A 15 -15.93 -18.46 -0.42
C ASN A 15 -16.82 -19.51 -1.08
N ILE A 16 -18.14 -19.28 -1.08
CA ILE A 16 -19.10 -20.19 -1.70
C ILE A 16 -18.85 -20.29 -3.21
N GLY A 17 -18.60 -19.16 -3.88
CA GLY A 17 -18.31 -19.13 -5.32
C GLY A 17 -17.04 -19.90 -5.66
N VAL A 18 -15.93 -19.67 -4.94
CA VAL A 18 -14.68 -20.40 -5.15
C VAL A 18 -14.86 -21.89 -4.87
N SER A 19 -15.45 -22.24 -3.72
CA SER A 19 -15.64 -23.64 -3.32
C SER A 19 -16.49 -24.42 -4.34
N ARG A 20 -17.57 -23.81 -4.86
CA ARG A 20 -18.40 -24.44 -5.91
C ARG A 20 -17.64 -24.63 -7.21
N LEU A 21 -16.87 -23.66 -7.65
CA LEU A 21 -16.05 -23.77 -8.85
C LEU A 21 -15.04 -24.91 -8.76
N ILE A 22 -14.37 -25.01 -7.62
CA ILE A 22 -13.36 -26.05 -7.42
C ILE A 22 -14.02 -27.43 -7.25
N ASP A 23 -15.10 -27.51 -6.50
CA ASP A 23 -15.83 -28.76 -6.33
C ASP A 23 -16.40 -29.29 -7.65
N GLN A 24 -17.02 -28.43 -8.47
CA GLN A 24 -17.54 -28.82 -9.79
C GLN A 24 -16.47 -29.35 -10.74
N ASN A 25 -15.23 -28.89 -10.62
CA ASN A 25 -14.15 -29.29 -11.55
C ASN A 25 -13.26 -30.41 -11.03
N TYR A 26 -13.20 -30.63 -9.70
CA TYR A 26 -12.23 -31.53 -9.09
C TYR A 26 -12.81 -32.49 -8.05
N HIS A 27 -14.16 -32.52 -7.88
CA HIS A 27 -14.82 -33.38 -6.87
C HIS A 27 -14.35 -34.83 -6.94
N ASP A 28 -14.38 -35.41 -8.15
CA ASP A 28 -14.01 -36.80 -8.39
C ASP A 28 -12.50 -37.05 -8.45
N GLN A 29 -11.70 -35.99 -8.53
CA GLN A 29 -10.24 -36.06 -8.70
C GLN A 29 -9.53 -34.96 -7.91
N PRO A 30 -9.70 -34.90 -6.58
CA PRO A 30 -9.12 -33.84 -5.74
C PRO A 30 -7.58 -33.82 -5.77
N GLU A 31 -6.94 -34.94 -6.08
CA GLU A 31 -5.49 -35.04 -6.28
C GLU A 31 -5.02 -34.13 -7.43
N LYS A 32 -5.80 -34.01 -8.50
CA LYS A 32 -5.45 -33.12 -9.62
C LYS A 32 -5.44 -31.66 -9.20
N TYR A 33 -6.36 -31.25 -8.33
CA TYR A 33 -6.36 -29.91 -7.77
C TYR A 33 -5.07 -29.64 -6.96
N VAL A 34 -4.74 -30.54 -6.05
CA VAL A 34 -3.56 -30.39 -5.20
C VAL A 34 -2.26 -30.44 -6.03
N GLN A 35 -2.18 -31.36 -7.01
CA GLN A 35 -1.05 -31.42 -7.96
C GLN A 35 -0.96 -30.10 -8.76
N GLY A 36 -2.09 -29.50 -9.14
CA GLY A 36 -2.16 -28.19 -9.77
C GLY A 36 -1.52 -27.10 -8.89
N LEU A 37 -1.83 -27.07 -7.59
CA LEU A 37 -1.23 -26.12 -6.65
C LEU A 37 0.30 -26.28 -6.54
N TYR A 38 0.77 -27.53 -6.49
CA TYR A 38 2.24 -27.79 -6.54
C TYR A 38 2.85 -27.34 -7.86
N LYS A 39 2.20 -27.61 -9.01
CA LYS A 39 2.67 -27.20 -10.32
C LYS A 39 2.73 -25.68 -10.49
N LEU A 40 1.79 -24.95 -9.88
CA LEU A 40 1.81 -23.49 -9.81
C LEU A 40 2.97 -22.93 -8.97
N GLY A 41 3.64 -23.77 -8.18
CA GLY A 41 4.81 -23.40 -7.39
C GLY A 41 4.50 -22.78 -6.03
N ILE A 42 3.23 -22.68 -5.60
CA ILE A 42 2.88 -22.04 -4.32
C ILE A 42 3.47 -22.78 -3.10
N ALA A 43 3.70 -24.08 -3.24
CA ALA A 43 4.34 -24.93 -2.23
C ALA A 43 5.80 -25.29 -2.57
N THR A 44 6.45 -24.56 -3.48
CA THR A 44 7.86 -24.75 -3.79
C THR A 44 8.71 -24.37 -2.58
N PRO A 45 9.60 -25.24 -2.11
CA PRO A 45 10.58 -24.89 -1.08
C PRO A 45 11.54 -23.82 -1.59
N LEU A 46 11.50 -22.64 -1.01
CA LEU A 46 12.30 -21.50 -1.49
C LEU A 46 13.77 -21.59 -1.09
N LYS A 47 14.15 -22.51 -0.17
CA LYS A 47 15.51 -22.72 0.33
C LYS A 47 16.19 -21.39 0.69
N LEU A 48 15.52 -20.61 1.53
CA LEU A 48 15.99 -19.30 1.97
C LEU A 48 17.07 -19.48 3.05
N ASP A 49 18.14 -18.70 2.94
CA ASP A 49 19.24 -18.68 3.91
C ASP A 49 18.88 -17.78 5.12
N ILE A 50 17.68 -18.03 5.71
CA ILE A 50 17.18 -17.32 6.88
C ILE A 50 16.84 -18.35 7.97
N PRO A 51 17.40 -18.21 9.18
CA PRO A 51 17.04 -19.06 10.30
C PRO A 51 15.52 -19.00 10.57
N GLY A 52 14.89 -20.17 10.76
CA GLY A 52 13.46 -20.26 11.04
C GLY A 52 12.53 -20.09 9.84
N ALA A 53 13.05 -20.08 8.61
CA ALA A 53 12.21 -20.07 7.41
C ALA A 53 11.24 -21.25 7.39
N GLY A 54 9.94 -20.97 7.34
CA GLY A 54 8.89 -21.99 7.31
C GLY A 54 8.91 -22.78 5.99
N LYS A 55 8.51 -24.05 6.06
CA LYS A 55 8.33 -24.90 4.88
C LYS A 55 6.86 -24.91 4.49
N PRO A 56 6.53 -24.72 3.19
CA PRO A 56 5.15 -24.83 2.73
C PRO A 56 4.68 -26.30 2.80
N TYR A 57 3.41 -26.47 3.11
CA TYR A 57 2.76 -27.77 3.12
C TYR A 57 1.33 -27.66 2.58
N ILE A 58 0.98 -28.50 1.62
CA ILE A 58 -0.38 -28.69 1.12
C ILE A 58 -0.72 -30.17 1.27
N ARG A 59 -1.80 -30.44 1.99
CA ARG A 59 -2.25 -31.80 2.28
C ARG A 59 -2.66 -32.52 1.00
N MET A 60 -2.13 -33.72 0.78
CA MET A 60 -2.54 -34.58 -0.32
C MET A 60 -3.77 -35.39 0.07
N PRO A 61 -4.74 -35.57 -0.83
CA PRO A 61 -5.87 -36.48 -0.62
C PRO A 61 -5.39 -37.91 -0.39
N ASN A 62 -5.93 -38.56 0.62
CA ASN A 62 -5.76 -39.97 0.82
C ASN A 62 -7.07 -40.59 1.40
N LYS A 63 -7.24 -41.88 1.27
CA LYS A 63 -8.48 -42.60 1.66
C LYS A 63 -8.79 -42.48 3.16
N ASP A 64 -7.80 -42.33 4.01
CA ASP A 64 -7.95 -42.41 5.46
C ASP A 64 -8.26 -41.05 6.10
N ASN A 65 -7.89 -39.93 5.46
CA ASN A 65 -7.97 -38.63 6.11
C ASN A 65 -8.59 -37.52 5.23
N TRP A 66 -9.17 -37.84 4.08
CA TRP A 66 -9.81 -36.84 3.21
C TRP A 66 -11.32 -36.78 3.47
N SER A 67 -11.77 -35.69 4.09
CA SER A 67 -13.21 -35.51 4.34
C SER A 67 -13.92 -35.01 3.07
N LYS A 68 -15.23 -35.22 2.99
CA LYS A 68 -16.09 -34.74 1.88
C LYS A 68 -16.03 -33.23 1.70
N THR A 69 -15.67 -32.47 2.72
CA THR A 69 -15.56 -31.00 2.68
C THR A 69 -14.13 -30.48 2.54
N ALA A 70 -13.12 -31.38 2.56
CA ALA A 70 -11.71 -30.99 2.52
C ALA A 70 -11.35 -30.15 1.29
N LEU A 71 -11.85 -30.54 0.10
CA LEU A 71 -11.62 -29.80 -1.14
C LEU A 71 -12.21 -28.39 -1.08
N ALA A 72 -13.43 -28.24 -0.58
CA ALA A 72 -14.09 -26.94 -0.42
C ALA A 72 -13.32 -26.04 0.57
N TRP A 73 -12.85 -26.57 1.69
CA TRP A 73 -12.03 -25.83 2.65
C TRP A 73 -10.67 -25.46 2.07
N MET A 74 -10.02 -26.38 1.35
CA MET A 74 -8.73 -26.13 0.71
C MET A 74 -8.82 -25.03 -0.35
N SER A 75 -9.93 -24.98 -1.10
CA SER A 75 -10.13 -23.98 -2.15
C SER A 75 -10.13 -22.53 -1.65
N ILE A 76 -10.40 -22.31 -0.37
CA ILE A 76 -10.38 -21.00 0.29
C ILE A 76 -9.20 -20.84 1.26
N GLY A 77 -8.21 -21.75 1.21
CA GLY A 77 -6.92 -21.61 1.88
C GLY A 77 -6.74 -22.38 3.18
N TYR A 78 -7.76 -23.12 3.66
CA TYR A 78 -7.59 -24.07 4.78
C TYR A 78 -6.93 -25.36 4.28
N GLU A 79 -6.57 -26.27 5.16
CA GLU A 79 -5.83 -27.52 4.85
C GLU A 79 -4.45 -27.28 4.19
N THR A 80 -3.96 -26.03 4.26
CA THR A 80 -2.67 -25.62 3.70
C THR A 80 -1.89 -24.81 4.74
N GLN A 81 -0.56 -24.91 4.68
CA GLN A 81 0.36 -24.09 5.46
C GLN A 81 1.35 -23.49 4.48
N VAL A 82 1.10 -22.27 4.06
CA VAL A 82 1.94 -21.56 3.09
C VAL A 82 2.53 -20.33 3.77
N PRO A 83 3.87 -20.28 3.95
CA PRO A 83 4.51 -19.10 4.53
C PRO A 83 4.21 -17.84 3.71
N PRO A 84 4.07 -16.65 4.33
CA PRO A 84 3.81 -15.41 3.62
C PRO A 84 4.78 -15.12 2.48
N ILE A 85 6.04 -15.49 2.63
CA ILE A 85 7.07 -15.31 1.58
C ILE A 85 6.79 -16.17 0.33
N ASN A 86 6.22 -17.37 0.49
CA ASN A 86 5.81 -18.19 -0.64
C ASN A 86 4.60 -17.58 -1.35
N THR A 87 3.63 -17.06 -0.59
CA THR A 87 2.50 -16.30 -1.17
C THR A 87 3.02 -15.08 -1.93
N LEU A 88 3.95 -14.32 -1.37
CA LEU A 88 4.56 -13.18 -2.04
C LEU A 88 5.29 -13.59 -3.32
N ALA A 89 6.08 -14.67 -3.30
CA ALA A 89 6.79 -15.18 -4.48
C ALA A 89 5.81 -15.60 -5.59
N PHE A 90 4.66 -16.17 -5.24
CA PHE A 90 3.60 -16.52 -6.18
C PHE A 90 2.95 -15.28 -6.82
N TYR A 91 2.60 -14.26 -6.03
CA TYR A 91 2.08 -12.99 -6.57
C TYR A 91 3.13 -12.24 -7.40
N ASN A 92 4.40 -12.30 -6.98
CA ASN A 92 5.51 -11.79 -7.77
C ASN A 92 5.62 -12.49 -9.13
N ALA A 93 5.43 -13.83 -9.18
CA ALA A 93 5.42 -14.56 -10.44
C ALA A 93 4.28 -14.11 -11.37
N ILE A 94 3.07 -13.85 -10.83
CA ILE A 94 1.97 -13.29 -11.62
C ILE A 94 2.35 -11.91 -12.17
N ALA A 95 2.92 -11.03 -11.34
CA ALA A 95 3.41 -9.71 -11.74
C ALA A 95 4.53 -9.79 -12.78
N ASN A 96 5.36 -10.83 -12.73
CA ASN A 96 6.49 -11.10 -13.61
C ASN A 96 6.12 -12.01 -14.80
N ASN A 97 4.91 -11.85 -15.33
CA ASN A 97 4.40 -12.56 -16.50
C ASN A 97 4.50 -14.09 -16.42
N GLY A 98 4.36 -14.64 -15.21
CA GLY A 98 4.36 -16.07 -14.95
C GLY A 98 5.73 -16.65 -14.57
N VAL A 99 6.80 -15.88 -14.58
CA VAL A 99 8.15 -16.34 -14.20
C VAL A 99 8.32 -16.23 -12.68
N MET A 100 8.45 -17.35 -12.00
CA MET A 100 8.70 -17.40 -10.56
C MET A 100 10.20 -17.36 -10.28
N VAL A 101 10.63 -16.41 -9.48
CA VAL A 101 12.01 -16.25 -9.05
C VAL A 101 12.18 -16.49 -7.56
N LYS A 102 13.36 -16.96 -7.15
CA LYS A 102 13.70 -17.15 -5.74
C LYS A 102 13.89 -15.79 -5.07
N PRO A 103 13.18 -15.50 -3.96
CA PRO A 103 13.47 -14.32 -3.16
C PRO A 103 14.93 -14.33 -2.68
N ARG A 104 15.63 -13.21 -2.86
CA ARG A 104 17.00 -13.01 -2.37
C ARG A 104 17.07 -11.79 -1.45
N PHE A 105 17.84 -11.88 -0.39
CA PHE A 105 18.02 -10.81 0.59
C PHE A 105 19.35 -10.09 0.41
N VAL A 106 20.30 -10.70 -0.29
CA VAL A 106 21.59 -10.14 -0.63
C VAL A 106 21.66 -9.95 -2.15
N LYS A 107 21.94 -8.73 -2.59
CA LYS A 107 22.14 -8.41 -4.01
C LYS A 107 23.58 -8.59 -4.42
N SER A 108 24.50 -8.14 -3.56
CA SER A 108 25.94 -8.20 -3.82
C SER A 108 26.71 -8.19 -2.51
N ILE A 109 27.95 -8.69 -2.55
CA ILE A 109 28.94 -8.58 -1.47
C ILE A 109 29.90 -7.48 -1.87
N VAL A 110 30.13 -6.53 -0.94
CA VAL A 110 31.02 -5.38 -1.16
C VAL A 110 32.16 -5.46 -0.16
N LYS A 111 33.40 -5.33 -0.62
CA LYS A 111 34.61 -5.23 0.18
C LYS A 111 35.39 -3.99 -0.25
N ASP A 112 35.75 -3.15 0.70
CA ASP A 112 36.51 -1.90 0.49
C ASP A 112 35.87 -0.97 -0.57
N GLY A 113 34.54 -0.90 -0.60
CA GLY A 113 33.76 -0.09 -1.55
C GLY A 113 33.62 -0.70 -2.95
N GLN A 114 34.22 -1.87 -3.22
CA GLN A 114 34.12 -2.58 -4.50
C GLN A 114 33.22 -3.80 -4.39
N VAL A 115 32.41 -4.02 -5.42
CA VAL A 115 31.56 -5.23 -5.52
C VAL A 115 32.47 -6.42 -5.86
N VAL A 116 32.61 -7.36 -4.93
CA VAL A 116 33.41 -8.59 -5.12
C VAL A 116 32.57 -9.75 -5.65
N GLU A 117 31.26 -9.74 -5.39
CA GLU A 117 30.35 -10.78 -5.87
C GLU A 117 28.95 -10.21 -6.10
N ASN A 118 28.32 -10.56 -7.21
CA ASN A 118 26.90 -10.31 -7.47
C ASN A 118 26.11 -11.61 -7.35
N ILE A 119 25.09 -11.60 -6.50
CA ILE A 119 24.18 -12.76 -6.37
C ILE A 119 23.17 -12.74 -7.53
N PRO A 120 23.19 -13.72 -8.43
CA PRO A 120 22.30 -13.74 -9.58
C PRO A 120 20.84 -14.02 -9.19
N THR A 121 19.91 -13.70 -10.09
CA THR A 121 18.50 -14.09 -9.94
C THR A 121 18.35 -15.57 -10.32
N GLU A 122 17.80 -16.37 -9.41
CA GLU A 122 17.49 -17.79 -9.63
C GLU A 122 16.02 -17.92 -10.05
N VAL A 123 15.78 -18.54 -11.22
CA VAL A 123 14.43 -18.85 -11.70
C VAL A 123 14.00 -20.21 -11.15
N LEU A 124 12.93 -20.23 -10.37
CA LEU A 124 12.36 -21.47 -9.80
C LEU A 124 11.38 -22.15 -10.74
N ASN A 125 10.60 -21.37 -11.48
CA ASN A 125 9.64 -21.86 -12.47
C ASN A 125 9.54 -20.83 -13.61
N PRO A 126 9.90 -21.20 -14.84
CA PRO A 126 9.87 -20.28 -15.98
C PRO A 126 8.46 -19.92 -16.45
N ALA A 127 7.44 -20.72 -16.10
CA ALA A 127 6.05 -20.46 -16.47
C ALA A 127 5.10 -21.18 -15.53
N ILE A 128 4.58 -20.46 -14.52
CA ILE A 128 3.59 -21.03 -13.56
C ILE A 128 2.25 -21.33 -14.23
N ALA A 129 1.88 -20.59 -15.30
CA ALA A 129 0.67 -20.78 -16.07
C ALA A 129 0.87 -20.28 -17.50
N SER A 130 -0.13 -20.49 -18.38
CA SER A 130 -0.10 -19.95 -19.74
C SER A 130 -0.14 -18.42 -19.74
N PRO A 131 0.45 -17.74 -20.75
CA PRO A 131 0.42 -16.27 -20.82
C PRO A 131 -1.00 -15.70 -20.76
N LYS A 132 -1.97 -16.36 -21.43
CA LYS A 132 -3.37 -15.96 -21.37
C LYS A 132 -3.94 -16.02 -19.95
N THR A 133 -3.67 -17.10 -19.21
CA THR A 133 -4.13 -17.26 -17.83
C THR A 133 -3.51 -16.18 -16.92
N ILE A 134 -2.24 -15.84 -17.15
CA ILE A 134 -1.55 -14.79 -16.40
C ILE A 134 -2.22 -13.43 -16.68
N GLN A 135 -2.48 -13.08 -17.92
CA GLN A 135 -3.19 -11.84 -18.29
C GLN A 135 -4.58 -11.77 -17.65
N ASP A 136 -5.35 -12.85 -17.75
CA ASP A 136 -6.70 -12.90 -17.19
C ASP A 136 -6.67 -12.69 -15.66
N ILE A 137 -5.74 -13.32 -14.93
CA ILE A 137 -5.64 -13.13 -13.48
C ILE A 137 -5.10 -11.75 -13.10
N GLN A 138 -4.21 -11.15 -13.88
CA GLN A 138 -3.73 -9.79 -13.65
C GLN A 138 -4.88 -8.79 -13.72
N ILE A 139 -5.75 -8.90 -14.73
CA ILE A 139 -6.97 -8.08 -14.87
C ILE A 139 -7.91 -8.27 -13.67
N ILE A 140 -8.11 -9.51 -13.24
CA ILE A 140 -8.97 -9.81 -12.09
C ILE A 140 -8.39 -9.22 -10.80
N LEU A 141 -7.08 -9.35 -10.57
CA LEU A 141 -6.44 -8.81 -9.37
C LEU A 141 -6.48 -7.27 -9.31
N GLU A 142 -6.42 -6.59 -10.45
CA GLU A 142 -6.65 -5.15 -10.52
C GLU A 142 -8.09 -4.79 -10.16
N LYS A 143 -9.08 -5.53 -10.68
CA LYS A 143 -10.50 -5.34 -10.35
C LYS A 143 -10.82 -5.62 -8.88
N VAL A 144 -10.11 -6.51 -8.21
CA VAL A 144 -10.23 -6.70 -6.76
C VAL A 144 -9.94 -5.40 -6.01
N VAL A 145 -9.00 -4.60 -6.51
CA VAL A 145 -8.61 -3.32 -5.87
C VAL A 145 -9.48 -2.17 -6.37
N SER A 146 -9.71 -2.05 -7.67
CA SER A 146 -10.47 -0.92 -8.22
C SER A 146 -11.97 -0.99 -7.90
N GLU A 147 -12.57 -2.18 -7.95
CA GLU A 147 -14.02 -2.39 -7.82
C GLU A 147 -14.41 -3.25 -6.62
N GLY A 148 -13.51 -4.14 -6.14
CA GLY A 148 -13.79 -5.18 -5.15
C GLY A 148 -13.46 -4.80 -3.70
N LEU A 149 -13.13 -5.82 -2.90
CA LEU A 149 -12.83 -5.68 -1.47
C LEU A 149 -11.45 -5.11 -1.15
N GLY A 150 -10.59 -4.93 -2.17
CA GLY A 150 -9.23 -4.42 -2.04
C GLY A 150 -9.11 -2.90 -2.11
N LYS A 151 -10.19 -2.13 -2.23
CA LYS A 151 -10.19 -0.66 -2.48
C LYS A 151 -9.27 0.16 -1.59
N LYS A 152 -9.08 -0.26 -0.32
CA LYS A 152 -8.21 0.46 0.63
C LYS A 152 -6.71 0.28 0.35
N ALA A 153 -6.34 -0.67 -0.51
CA ALA A 153 -4.96 -0.83 -0.98
C ALA A 153 -4.65 0.00 -2.24
N GLY A 154 -5.68 0.55 -2.89
CA GLY A 154 -5.54 1.36 -4.10
C GLY A 154 -4.93 2.73 -3.84
N SER A 155 -4.38 3.32 -4.89
CA SER A 155 -3.86 4.68 -4.94
C SER A 155 -4.61 5.49 -6.00
N LYS A 156 -4.54 6.81 -5.91
CA LYS A 156 -5.03 7.73 -6.95
C LYS A 156 -3.98 7.99 -8.05
N GLN A 157 -2.74 7.59 -7.83
CA GLN A 157 -1.61 7.92 -8.69
C GLN A 157 -1.21 6.76 -9.62
N PHE A 158 -1.55 5.52 -9.25
CA PHE A 158 -1.22 4.31 -10.00
C PHE A 158 -2.21 3.20 -9.66
N HIS A 159 -2.35 2.23 -10.55
CA HIS A 159 -3.18 1.05 -10.26
C HIS A 159 -2.41 0.02 -9.42
N VAL A 160 -3.15 -0.67 -8.59
CA VAL A 160 -2.66 -1.73 -7.72
C VAL A 160 -3.41 -3.01 -8.03
N SER A 161 -2.69 -4.10 -8.17
CA SER A 161 -3.26 -5.45 -8.29
C SER A 161 -2.99 -6.24 -7.02
N GLY A 162 -4.00 -6.96 -6.51
CA GLY A 162 -3.79 -7.75 -5.31
C GLY A 162 -5.06 -8.42 -4.79
N LYS A 163 -4.92 -9.11 -3.66
CA LYS A 163 -6.02 -9.85 -3.02
C LYS A 163 -5.97 -9.73 -1.51
N THR A 164 -7.13 -9.57 -0.93
CA THR A 164 -7.37 -9.60 0.51
C THR A 164 -7.42 -11.04 1.03
N GLY A 165 -6.91 -11.27 2.22
CA GLY A 165 -7.08 -12.51 2.98
C GLY A 165 -7.62 -12.24 4.37
N THR A 166 -8.51 -13.10 4.86
CA THR A 166 -9.00 -13.09 6.24
C THR A 166 -9.23 -14.53 6.65
N ALA A 167 -8.32 -15.06 7.44
CA ALA A 167 -8.38 -16.46 7.91
C ALA A 167 -8.48 -16.52 9.43
N GLN A 168 -9.23 -17.46 9.95
CA GLN A 168 -9.18 -17.81 11.36
C GLN A 168 -7.92 -18.62 11.65
N VAL A 169 -7.27 -18.34 12.77
CA VAL A 169 -6.06 -19.05 13.21
C VAL A 169 -6.45 -20.09 14.24
N SER A 170 -6.07 -21.35 13.98
CA SER A 170 -6.29 -22.44 14.93
C SER A 170 -5.42 -22.26 16.18
N GLN A 171 -6.00 -22.52 17.34
CA GLN A 171 -5.34 -22.45 18.65
C GLN A 171 -4.83 -23.84 19.11
N GLY A 172 -4.19 -24.57 18.22
CA GLY A 172 -3.65 -25.88 18.48
C GLY A 172 -4.75 -26.92 18.77
N LYS A 173 -4.64 -27.69 19.87
CA LYS A 173 -5.63 -28.72 20.23
C LYS A 173 -7.06 -28.18 20.46
N GLY A 174 -7.21 -26.87 20.74
CA GLY A 174 -8.49 -26.21 20.91
C GLY A 174 -9.23 -25.87 19.60
N GLY A 175 -8.58 -25.99 18.45
CA GLY A 175 -9.14 -25.66 17.14
C GLY A 175 -9.47 -24.17 16.97
N TYR A 176 -10.59 -23.86 16.32
CA TYR A 176 -11.01 -22.49 15.99
C TYR A 176 -12.01 -21.90 16.98
N LYS A 177 -12.54 -22.68 17.94
CA LYS A 177 -13.71 -22.30 18.76
C LYS A 177 -13.41 -22.10 20.24
N THR A 178 -12.15 -22.18 20.68
CA THR A 178 -11.78 -22.02 22.10
C THR A 178 -11.34 -20.60 22.41
N GLY A 179 -12.05 -19.94 23.32
CA GLY A 179 -11.70 -18.58 23.77
C GLY A 179 -11.93 -17.49 22.73
N THR A 180 -11.12 -16.44 22.77
CA THR A 180 -11.17 -15.35 21.79
C THR A 180 -10.63 -15.82 20.45
N MET A 181 -11.44 -15.73 19.40
CA MET A 181 -11.00 -16.09 18.04
C MET A 181 -9.84 -15.21 17.59
N HIS A 182 -8.83 -15.83 17.00
CA HIS A 182 -7.70 -15.12 16.37
C HIS A 182 -7.83 -15.18 14.86
N TYR A 183 -7.42 -14.08 14.22
CA TYR A 183 -7.46 -13.91 12.78
C TYR A 183 -6.09 -13.54 12.25
N LEU A 184 -5.76 -14.06 11.07
CA LEU A 184 -4.69 -13.56 10.22
C LEU A 184 -5.34 -12.79 9.08
N VAL A 185 -5.23 -11.47 9.10
CA VAL A 185 -5.71 -10.61 8.03
C VAL A 185 -4.53 -10.20 7.16
N SER A 186 -4.70 -10.27 5.85
CA SER A 186 -3.60 -10.01 4.93
C SER A 186 -4.04 -9.30 3.65
N PHE A 187 -3.08 -8.69 2.99
CA PHE A 187 -3.17 -8.22 1.63
C PHE A 187 -1.85 -8.52 0.92
N CYS A 188 -1.93 -9.21 -0.21
CA CYS A 188 -0.78 -9.47 -1.07
C CYS A 188 -1.06 -8.92 -2.47
N GLY A 189 -0.07 -8.23 -3.04
CA GLY A 189 -0.25 -7.59 -4.34
C GLY A 189 1.02 -6.99 -4.89
N TYR A 190 0.88 -6.27 -6.00
CA TYR A 190 1.97 -5.60 -6.70
C TYR A 190 1.51 -4.27 -7.30
N PHE A 191 2.47 -3.42 -7.62
CA PHE A 191 2.23 -2.10 -8.19
C PHE A 191 3.46 -1.58 -8.96
N PRO A 192 3.27 -0.66 -9.97
CA PRO A 192 2.00 -0.38 -10.66
C PRO A 192 1.45 -1.64 -11.33
N SER A 193 0.12 -1.73 -11.59
CA SER A 193 -0.49 -2.91 -12.23
C SER A 193 -0.01 -3.11 -13.66
N GLU A 194 0.11 -2.01 -14.42
CA GLU A 194 0.43 -1.99 -15.85
C GLU A 194 1.91 -2.37 -16.14
N ALA A 195 2.80 -1.97 -15.24
CA ALA A 195 4.24 -2.23 -15.34
C ALA A 195 4.80 -2.54 -13.94
N PRO A 196 4.59 -3.75 -13.42
CA PRO A 196 4.94 -4.09 -12.05
C PRO A 196 6.41 -3.89 -11.74
N LYS A 197 6.68 -3.13 -10.68
CA LYS A 197 8.03 -2.87 -10.15
C LYS A 197 8.23 -3.44 -8.76
N TYR A 198 7.15 -3.50 -7.98
CA TYR A 198 7.18 -3.90 -6.59
C TYR A 198 6.05 -4.87 -6.27
N SER A 199 6.35 -5.89 -5.51
CA SER A 199 5.37 -6.76 -4.86
C SER A 199 5.51 -6.65 -3.35
N CYS A 200 4.39 -6.72 -2.63
CA CYS A 200 4.36 -6.59 -1.18
C CYS A 200 3.30 -7.49 -0.59
N ILE A 201 3.56 -8.01 0.60
CA ILE A 201 2.57 -8.68 1.44
C ILE A 201 2.52 -8.01 2.81
N VAL A 202 1.33 -7.72 3.27
CA VAL A 202 1.06 -7.27 4.64
C VAL A 202 0.23 -8.33 5.33
N ALA A 203 0.71 -8.84 6.46
CA ALA A 203 0.02 -9.83 7.27
C ALA A 203 -0.04 -9.35 8.72
N ILE A 204 -1.24 -9.32 9.31
CA ILE A 204 -1.49 -8.81 10.65
C ILE A 204 -2.26 -9.88 11.43
N GLN A 205 -1.71 -10.31 12.55
CA GLN A 205 -2.42 -11.17 13.50
C GLN A 205 -3.28 -10.31 14.43
N LYS A 206 -4.55 -10.68 14.58
CA LYS A 206 -5.53 -9.91 15.35
C LYS A 206 -6.44 -10.83 16.17
N SER A 207 -6.72 -10.42 17.41
CA SER A 207 -7.71 -11.08 18.27
C SER A 207 -9.08 -10.41 18.11
N GLY A 208 -10.13 -11.20 18.01
CA GLY A 208 -11.54 -10.77 17.94
C GLY A 208 -11.93 -10.05 16.64
N LEU A 209 -13.20 -9.66 16.56
CA LEU A 209 -13.78 -8.88 15.47
C LEU A 209 -13.75 -7.37 15.80
N PRO A 210 -13.84 -6.47 14.79
CA PRO A 210 -13.86 -6.77 13.36
C PRO A 210 -12.49 -7.19 12.83
N ALA A 211 -12.45 -8.14 11.87
CA ALA A 211 -11.25 -8.59 11.19
C ALA A 211 -11.47 -8.51 9.67
N SER A 212 -10.67 -7.70 9.00
CA SER A 212 -10.78 -7.47 7.54
C SER A 212 -9.43 -7.26 6.89
N GLY A 213 -9.05 -8.16 5.99
CA GLY A 213 -7.83 -8.01 5.22
C GLY A 213 -7.80 -6.73 4.38
N GLY A 214 -8.93 -6.38 3.74
CA GLY A 214 -9.03 -5.17 2.92
C GLY A 214 -8.90 -3.88 3.74
N LEU A 215 -9.61 -3.78 4.86
CA LEU A 215 -9.62 -2.55 5.67
C LEU A 215 -8.34 -2.38 6.48
N MET A 216 -7.74 -3.46 6.98
CA MET A 216 -6.56 -3.40 7.85
C MET A 216 -5.27 -3.54 7.04
N ALA A 217 -5.01 -4.72 6.51
CA ALA A 217 -3.78 -4.99 5.77
C ALA A 217 -3.72 -4.20 4.44
N GLY A 218 -4.86 -4.05 3.73
CA GLY A 218 -4.95 -3.25 2.52
C GLY A 218 -4.61 -1.77 2.74
N SER A 219 -5.08 -1.17 3.84
CA SER A 219 -4.74 0.23 4.16
C SER A 219 -3.24 0.43 4.45
N VAL A 220 -2.60 -0.54 5.09
CA VAL A 220 -1.15 -0.50 5.33
C VAL A 220 -0.39 -0.68 4.02
N PHE A 221 -0.82 -1.64 3.19
CA PHE A 221 -0.26 -1.86 1.86
C PHE A 221 -0.31 -0.58 1.01
N GLY A 222 -1.47 0.07 0.93
CA GLY A 222 -1.65 1.31 0.16
C GLY A 222 -0.67 2.41 0.58
N LYS A 223 -0.52 2.63 1.89
CA LYS A 223 0.45 3.61 2.42
C LYS A 223 1.91 3.25 2.09
N ILE A 224 2.26 1.95 2.13
CA ILE A 224 3.59 1.49 1.72
C ILE A 224 3.78 1.73 0.23
N ALA A 225 2.81 1.35 -0.60
CA ALA A 225 2.87 1.49 -2.04
C ALA A 225 3.03 2.95 -2.47
N GLU A 226 2.27 3.87 -1.88
CA GLU A 226 2.38 5.31 -2.17
C GLU A 226 3.77 5.86 -1.81
N ARG A 227 4.32 5.48 -0.65
CA ARG A 227 5.66 5.93 -0.23
C ARG A 227 6.77 5.38 -1.14
N VAL A 228 6.68 4.09 -1.50
CA VAL A 228 7.66 3.44 -2.38
C VAL A 228 7.59 4.03 -3.77
N PHE A 229 6.38 4.25 -4.30
CA PHE A 229 6.17 4.84 -5.62
C PHE A 229 6.70 6.28 -5.69
N ALA A 230 6.43 7.11 -4.67
CA ALA A 230 6.96 8.47 -4.59
C ALA A 230 8.50 8.49 -4.56
N LYS A 231 9.12 7.56 -3.81
CA LYS A 231 10.59 7.43 -3.79
C LYS A 231 11.15 7.00 -5.15
N HIS A 232 10.45 6.10 -5.85
CA HIS A 232 10.87 5.64 -7.18
C HIS A 232 10.77 6.75 -8.22
N LEU A 233 9.71 7.57 -8.17
CA LEU A 233 9.58 8.77 -9.02
C LEU A 233 10.75 9.74 -8.79
N ALA A 234 11.08 10.02 -7.53
CA ALA A 234 12.22 10.89 -7.20
C ALA A 234 13.55 10.34 -7.74
N GLN A 235 13.79 9.03 -7.70
CA GLN A 235 14.99 8.40 -8.24
C GLN A 235 15.06 8.44 -9.76
N ASN A 236 13.93 8.23 -10.46
CA ASN A 236 13.90 8.30 -11.93
C ASN A 236 14.09 9.74 -12.46
N LEU A 237 13.69 10.75 -11.69
CA LEU A 237 13.90 12.16 -12.03
C LEU A 237 15.38 12.56 -11.97
N THR A 238 16.20 11.89 -11.14
CA THR A 238 17.64 12.09 -11.10
C THR A 238 18.39 11.43 -12.26
N GLU A 239 17.81 10.42 -12.89
CA GLU A 239 18.43 9.70 -14.03
C GLU A 239 17.98 10.24 -15.40
N ALA A 240 16.81 10.86 -15.49
CA ALA A 240 16.26 11.43 -16.73
C ALA A 240 16.62 12.90 -16.87
N LYS A 241 17.77 13.20 -17.46
CA LYS A 241 18.18 14.57 -17.88
C LYS A 241 17.46 15.09 -19.12
N ASP A 242 16.38 14.45 -19.59
CA ASP A 242 15.61 14.92 -20.75
C ASP A 242 14.10 14.93 -20.45
N SER A 243 13.57 16.16 -20.51
CA SER A 243 12.18 16.58 -20.72
C SER A 243 11.04 15.59 -20.38
N THR A 244 10.66 15.53 -19.11
CA THR A 244 9.32 15.06 -18.70
C THR A 244 8.74 16.04 -17.70
N SER A 245 7.48 16.41 -17.87
CA SER A 245 6.75 17.31 -16.97
C SER A 245 6.82 16.76 -15.53
N ILE A 246 7.44 17.53 -14.66
CA ILE A 246 7.52 17.22 -13.23
C ILE A 246 6.11 17.33 -12.65
N LEU A 247 5.59 16.25 -12.06
CA LEU A 247 4.34 16.31 -11.30
C LEU A 247 4.60 17.07 -10.00
N ILE A 248 4.26 18.36 -10.00
CA ILE A 248 4.39 19.22 -8.84
C ILE A 248 3.31 18.85 -7.82
N PRO A 249 3.68 18.51 -6.56
CA PRO A 249 2.70 18.19 -5.52
C PRO A 249 1.85 19.42 -5.15
N ASP A 250 0.63 19.19 -4.63
CA ASP A 250 -0.19 20.27 -4.05
C ASP A 250 0.46 20.77 -2.75
N VAL A 251 1.30 21.80 -2.88
CA VAL A 251 2.01 22.42 -1.76
C VAL A 251 1.08 23.38 -1.02
N LYS A 252 0.97 23.20 0.29
CA LYS A 252 0.12 24.06 1.13
C LYS A 252 0.78 25.39 1.39
N HIS A 253 -0.04 26.44 1.59
CA HIS A 253 0.43 27.70 2.18
C HIS A 253 0.89 27.44 3.62
N GLY A 254 1.76 28.29 4.15
CA GLY A 254 2.25 28.18 5.52
C GLY A 254 3.70 28.66 5.67
N ASP A 255 4.52 27.88 6.36
CA ASP A 255 5.96 28.11 6.40
C ASP A 255 6.59 27.72 5.07
N ILE A 256 6.87 28.73 4.26
CA ILE A 256 7.45 28.54 2.91
C ILE A 256 8.94 28.22 2.95
N SER A 257 9.64 28.45 4.04
CA SER A 257 11.05 28.06 4.19
C SER A 257 11.20 26.56 4.37
N GLU A 258 10.37 25.93 5.21
CA GLU A 258 10.33 24.47 5.33
C GLU A 258 9.88 23.80 4.02
N ALA A 259 8.84 24.35 3.38
CA ALA A 259 8.36 23.84 2.09
C ALA A 259 9.45 23.91 1.02
N HIS A 260 10.17 25.03 0.91
CA HIS A 260 11.31 25.20 -0.02
C HIS A 260 12.42 24.18 0.25
N TYR A 261 12.78 23.98 1.52
CA TYR A 261 13.79 22.99 1.90
C TYR A 261 13.39 21.57 1.47
N VAL A 262 12.14 21.18 1.71
CA VAL A 262 11.64 19.86 1.32
C VAL A 262 11.63 19.69 -0.20
N LEU A 263 11.14 20.69 -0.95
CA LEU A 263 11.09 20.63 -2.42
C LEU A 263 12.49 20.52 -3.03
N ASN A 264 13.46 21.26 -2.51
CA ASN A 264 14.85 21.15 -2.95
C ASN A 264 15.47 19.77 -2.66
N LYS A 265 15.06 19.11 -1.57
CA LYS A 265 15.52 17.75 -1.23
C LYS A 265 14.95 16.66 -2.15
N ILE A 266 13.89 16.95 -2.86
CA ILE A 266 13.25 16.05 -3.83
C ILE A 266 13.39 16.58 -5.28
N ASP A 267 14.34 17.50 -5.50
CA ASP A 267 14.69 18.09 -6.81
C ASP A 267 13.53 18.74 -7.56
N ILE A 268 12.54 19.29 -6.82
CA ILE A 268 11.48 20.10 -7.41
C ILE A 268 11.91 21.57 -7.43
N ASN A 269 11.94 22.16 -8.62
CA ASN A 269 12.27 23.56 -8.77
C ASN A 269 11.29 24.46 -8.03
N SER A 270 11.83 25.32 -7.19
CA SER A 270 11.05 26.32 -6.46
C SER A 270 11.78 27.66 -6.46
N SER A 271 11.01 28.74 -6.51
CA SER A 271 11.52 30.09 -6.58
C SER A 271 10.71 31.09 -5.74
N GLY A 272 11.21 32.30 -5.56
CA GLY A 272 10.52 33.36 -4.80
C GLY A 272 10.93 33.44 -3.33
N ILE A 273 11.94 32.67 -2.89
CA ILE A 273 12.59 32.83 -1.57
C ILE A 273 14.08 33.06 -1.85
N SER A 274 14.61 34.18 -1.38
CA SER A 274 16.04 34.50 -1.46
C SER A 274 16.80 34.24 -0.16
N GLU A 275 16.13 33.95 0.95
CA GLU A 275 16.77 33.85 2.25
C GLU A 275 16.19 32.65 3.06
N GLN A 276 17.09 31.80 3.55
CA GLN A 276 16.78 30.93 4.69
C GLN A 276 16.60 31.82 5.92
N SER A 277 15.58 31.54 6.74
CA SER A 277 15.44 32.23 8.03
C SER A 277 16.70 32.02 8.87
N ALA A 278 17.53 33.05 8.99
CA ALA A 278 18.77 33.02 9.79
C ALA A 278 18.52 32.68 11.28
N ASP A 279 17.30 32.89 11.78
CA ASP A 279 16.92 32.75 13.19
C ASP A 279 16.04 31.53 13.49
N GLY A 280 15.82 30.61 12.53
CA GLY A 280 14.93 29.45 12.71
C GLY A 280 13.45 29.84 12.89
N LYS A 281 13.04 31.08 12.56
CA LYS A 281 11.66 31.55 12.61
C LYS A 281 10.92 31.18 11.32
N PRO A 282 9.62 30.82 11.40
CA PRO A 282 8.80 30.54 10.21
C PRO A 282 8.77 31.73 9.25
N VAL A 283 8.94 31.48 7.95
CA VAL A 283 8.73 32.46 6.90
C VAL A 283 7.35 32.22 6.31
N TRP A 284 6.39 33.05 6.68
CA TRP A 284 5.00 32.88 6.23
C TRP A 284 4.84 33.32 4.77
N GLY A 285 4.07 32.53 4.00
CA GLY A 285 3.82 32.85 2.62
C GLY A 285 2.70 32.04 1.97
N SER A 286 2.40 32.42 0.74
CA SER A 286 1.53 31.69 -0.17
C SER A 286 2.33 30.92 -1.20
N VAL A 287 1.75 29.86 -1.72
CA VAL A 287 2.34 28.95 -2.70
C VAL A 287 1.47 28.94 -3.94
N THR A 288 2.09 29.03 -5.12
CA THR A 288 1.45 28.83 -6.41
C THR A 288 2.20 27.70 -7.12
N CYS A 289 1.50 26.60 -7.39
CA CYS A 289 2.03 25.48 -8.13
C CYS A 289 1.79 25.68 -9.61
N ASN A 290 2.86 25.82 -10.40
CA ASN A 290 2.84 25.84 -11.87
C ASN A 290 3.25 24.45 -12.39
N PRO A 291 3.05 24.13 -13.68
CA PRO A 291 3.45 22.83 -14.24
C PRO A 291 4.92 22.47 -14.06
N ASP A 292 5.81 23.46 -14.02
CA ASP A 292 7.27 23.26 -14.03
C ASP A 292 7.99 23.76 -12.78
N ASN A 293 7.31 24.52 -11.91
CA ASN A 293 7.91 25.05 -10.68
C ASN A 293 6.88 25.39 -9.60
N VAL A 294 7.36 25.52 -8.36
CA VAL A 294 6.60 26.06 -7.24
C VAL A 294 7.06 27.47 -6.94
N LEU A 295 6.14 28.44 -7.02
CA LEU A 295 6.42 29.82 -6.74
C LEU A 295 5.97 30.18 -5.33
N PHE A 296 6.90 30.67 -4.52
CA PHE A 296 6.63 31.16 -3.17
C PHE A 296 6.50 32.68 -3.17
N SER A 297 5.53 33.19 -2.41
CA SER A 297 5.34 34.63 -2.19
C SER A 297 5.29 34.89 -0.68
N LYS A 298 6.31 35.56 -0.15
CA LYS A 298 6.40 35.94 1.27
C LYS A 298 5.21 36.84 1.64
N LYS A 299 4.62 36.58 2.81
CA LYS A 299 3.58 37.42 3.42
C LYS A 299 4.05 37.96 4.76
N GLU A 300 4.01 39.26 4.90
CA GLU A 300 4.24 39.90 6.19
C GLU A 300 3.02 39.71 7.09
N ILE A 301 3.25 39.27 8.32
CA ILE A 301 2.21 39.08 9.29
C ILE A 301 2.15 40.27 10.25
N ASN A 302 1.01 40.96 10.25
CA ASN A 302 0.75 42.02 11.23
C ASN A 302 0.06 41.38 12.46
N ASN A 303 0.77 41.34 13.58
CA ASN A 303 0.29 40.72 14.82
C ASN A 303 -0.94 41.43 15.44
N LYS A 304 -1.34 42.59 14.94
CA LYS A 304 -2.55 43.32 15.37
C LYS A 304 -3.81 42.93 14.58
N LEU A 305 -3.63 42.27 13.44
CA LEU A 305 -4.71 41.89 12.54
C LEU A 305 -4.77 40.36 12.37
N VAL A 306 -5.97 39.82 12.24
CA VAL A 306 -6.22 38.41 11.97
C VAL A 306 -5.67 38.06 10.58
N PRO A 307 -4.69 37.15 10.46
CA PRO A 307 -4.13 36.77 9.16
C PRO A 307 -5.12 35.90 8.36
N ASN A 308 -4.95 35.88 7.05
CA ASN A 308 -5.63 34.92 6.19
C ASN A 308 -4.85 33.60 6.19
N VAL A 309 -5.44 32.57 6.83
CA VAL A 309 -4.86 31.21 6.92
C VAL A 309 -5.49 30.21 5.95
N VAL A 310 -6.37 30.66 5.05
CA VAL A 310 -6.97 29.80 4.02
C VAL A 310 -5.87 29.24 3.11
N GLY A 311 -5.92 27.93 2.83
CA GLY A 311 -4.91 27.19 2.08
C GLY A 311 -3.73 26.69 2.90
N MET A 312 -3.58 27.09 4.17
CA MET A 312 -2.53 26.60 5.07
C MET A 312 -2.82 25.16 5.59
N GLY A 313 -1.79 24.44 5.94
CA GLY A 313 -1.89 23.22 6.75
C GLY A 313 -2.42 23.53 8.16
N ALA A 314 -3.09 22.56 8.79
CA ALA A 314 -3.64 22.75 10.14
C ALA A 314 -2.58 23.19 11.16
N LYS A 315 -1.40 22.55 11.14
CA LYS A 315 -0.27 22.86 12.05
C LYS A 315 0.13 24.34 11.95
N ASP A 316 0.39 24.80 10.73
CA ASP A 316 0.87 26.16 10.47
C ASP A 316 -0.20 27.20 10.80
N ALA A 317 -1.44 26.94 10.41
CA ALA A 317 -2.56 27.83 10.69
C ALA A 317 -2.79 28.00 12.21
N VAL A 318 -2.78 26.90 12.95
CA VAL A 318 -2.92 26.94 14.44
C VAL A 318 -1.77 27.68 15.05
N TYR A 319 -0.52 27.34 14.70
CA TYR A 319 0.66 27.99 15.24
C TYR A 319 0.64 29.50 15.00
N LEU A 320 0.34 29.93 13.77
CA LEU A 320 0.28 31.35 13.42
C LEU A 320 -0.79 32.11 14.21
N LEU A 321 -2.00 31.55 14.32
CA LEU A 321 -3.13 32.19 15.02
C LEU A 321 -2.88 32.25 16.55
N GLU A 322 -2.32 31.20 17.13
CA GLU A 322 -2.04 31.15 18.56
C GLU A 322 -0.86 32.02 18.95
N SER A 323 0.14 32.16 18.06
CA SER A 323 1.28 33.07 18.28
C SER A 323 0.86 34.55 18.39
N ILE A 324 -0.25 34.95 17.78
CA ILE A 324 -0.82 36.30 17.90
C ILE A 324 -1.89 36.44 18.97
N GLY A 325 -2.13 35.35 19.75
CA GLY A 325 -3.00 35.35 20.92
C GLY A 325 -4.47 34.95 20.69
N LEU A 326 -4.81 34.38 19.52
CA LEU A 326 -6.11 33.75 19.28
C LEU A 326 -6.10 32.28 19.79
N LYS A 327 -7.29 31.69 19.95
CA LYS A 327 -7.49 30.28 20.26
C LYS A 327 -8.05 29.58 19.04
N ALA A 328 -7.28 28.75 18.37
CA ALA A 328 -7.74 28.05 17.16
C ALA A 328 -8.50 26.76 17.51
N ARG A 329 -9.65 26.55 16.88
CA ARG A 329 -10.39 25.28 16.88
C ARG A 329 -10.51 24.75 15.47
N VAL A 330 -10.06 23.51 15.26
CA VAL A 330 -9.96 22.88 13.94
C VAL A 330 -10.99 21.78 13.79
N THR A 331 -11.67 21.75 12.64
CA THR A 331 -12.60 20.68 12.27
C THR A 331 -12.30 20.20 10.85
N GLY A 332 -12.16 18.89 10.64
CA GLY A 332 -11.79 18.28 9.35
C GLY A 332 -10.31 17.91 9.25
N VAL A 333 -9.87 17.53 8.06
CA VAL A 333 -8.50 17.07 7.77
C VAL A 333 -8.06 17.68 6.46
N GLY A 334 -6.77 18.07 6.35
CA GLY A 334 -6.22 18.62 5.11
C GLY A 334 -5.74 20.04 5.23
N LYS A 335 -6.19 20.94 4.35
CA LYS A 335 -5.86 22.37 4.34
C LYS A 335 -7.07 23.21 4.78
N VAL A 336 -6.80 24.37 5.37
CA VAL A 336 -7.85 25.31 5.80
C VAL A 336 -8.66 25.78 4.58
N LYS A 337 -9.95 25.46 4.59
CA LYS A 337 -10.93 25.91 3.59
C LYS A 337 -11.58 27.23 3.96
N SER A 338 -11.84 27.44 5.26
CA SER A 338 -12.43 28.66 5.74
C SER A 338 -12.07 28.93 7.21
N GLN A 339 -12.09 30.20 7.59
CA GLN A 339 -11.91 30.70 8.96
C GLN A 339 -13.13 31.54 9.39
N SER A 340 -13.52 31.44 10.65
CA SER A 340 -14.75 32.09 11.18
C SER A 340 -14.58 33.59 11.42
N ILE A 341 -13.36 34.07 11.56
CA ILE A 341 -13.07 35.50 11.72
C ILE A 341 -12.39 35.98 10.41
N THR A 342 -12.97 37.02 9.80
CA THR A 342 -12.45 37.56 8.55
C THR A 342 -11.02 38.09 8.73
N ALA A 343 -10.13 37.78 7.78
CA ALA A 343 -8.77 38.33 7.75
C ALA A 343 -8.83 39.88 7.69
N GLY A 344 -7.88 40.51 8.38
CA GLY A 344 -7.82 41.97 8.50
C GLY A 344 -8.57 42.55 9.68
N ASN A 345 -9.40 41.78 10.38
CA ASN A 345 -10.04 42.24 11.63
C ASN A 345 -9.00 42.38 12.74
N THR A 346 -9.23 43.30 13.66
CA THR A 346 -8.36 43.50 14.83
C THR A 346 -8.35 42.26 15.73
N VAL A 347 -7.18 41.81 16.13
CA VAL A 347 -7.00 40.67 17.03
C VAL A 347 -7.50 41.03 18.43
N ARG A 348 -8.37 40.20 19.00
CA ARG A 348 -8.74 40.22 20.42
C ARG A 348 -8.12 39.00 21.11
N LYS A 349 -7.16 39.21 22.00
CA LYS A 349 -6.46 38.11 22.70
C LYS A 349 -7.47 37.20 23.42
N GLY A 350 -7.28 35.89 23.27
CA GLY A 350 -8.16 34.86 23.83
C GLY A 350 -9.42 34.55 23.05
N GLN A 351 -9.74 35.31 21.95
CA GLN A 351 -10.86 35.03 21.08
C GLN A 351 -10.68 33.73 20.33
N THR A 352 -11.77 32.93 20.25
CA THR A 352 -11.72 31.65 19.53
C THR A 352 -12.02 31.87 18.04
N ILE A 353 -11.18 31.32 17.19
CA ILE A 353 -11.36 31.24 15.74
C ILE A 353 -11.55 29.78 15.33
N GLN A 354 -12.61 29.51 14.56
CA GLN A 354 -12.87 28.16 14.03
C GLN A 354 -12.32 28.04 12.63
N LEU A 355 -11.62 26.93 12.36
CA LEU A 355 -11.05 26.57 11.09
C LEU A 355 -11.74 25.32 10.57
N ARG A 356 -12.25 25.39 9.35
CA ARG A 356 -12.74 24.23 8.60
C ARG A 356 -11.69 23.79 7.60
N LEU A 357 -11.35 22.51 7.63
CA LEU A 357 -10.42 21.87 6.71
C LEU A 357 -11.17 20.97 5.71
N ASN A 358 -10.54 20.70 4.59
CA ASN A 358 -11.02 19.75 3.57
C ASN A 358 -9.90 18.88 3.04
#